data_b842c44cffabf9e6e6bd81904d11809f
#
_entry.id   b842c44cffabf9e6e6bd81904d11809f
#
_cell.length_a   1.000
_cell.length_b   1.000
_cell.length_c   1.000
_cell.angle_alpha   90.00
_cell.angle_beta   90.00
_cell.angle_gamma   90.00
#
_symmetry.space_group_name_H-M   'P 1'
#
loop_
_entity.id
_entity.type
_entity.pdbx_description
1 polymer ?
#
loop_
_entity_poly.entity_id
_entity_poly.type
_entity_poly.pdbx_seq_one_letter_code
_entity_poly.pdbx_strand_id
1 'polypeptide(L)'
;MDLELKEIELAAKRLEPTIHRTKIESSKTFSDMTGGEIYLKFENQQKTGSFKIRGASNKIAALVERGEITSAVASSAGNHAQGVA
;
A
#
# COMPACT_ATOMS: atom_id res chain seq x y z
N MET A 1 2.06 20.61 -1.89
CA MET A 1 1.29 19.68 -2.75
C MET A 1 0.03 19.25 -1.99
N ASP A 2 -1.12 19.49 -2.58
CA ASP A 2 -2.38 19.11 -1.94
C ASP A 2 -2.82 17.75 -2.44
N LEU A 3 -3.01 16.83 -1.51
CA LEU A 3 -3.52 15.49 -1.80
C LEU A 3 -5.04 15.51 -1.65
N GLU A 4 -5.76 15.19 -2.72
CA GLU A 4 -7.20 15.13 -2.70
C GLU A 4 -7.71 13.70 -2.54
N LEU A 5 -8.90 13.54 -1.96
CA LEU A 5 -9.53 12.24 -1.76
C LEU A 5 -9.68 11.45 -3.06
N LYS A 6 -10.02 12.12 -4.15
CA LYS A 6 -10.17 11.43 -5.44
C LYS A 6 -8.89 10.79 -5.94
N GLU A 7 -7.72 11.33 -5.58
CA GLU A 7 -6.43 10.75 -5.93
C GLU A 7 -6.20 9.44 -5.19
N ILE A 8 -6.63 9.38 -3.92
CA ILE A 8 -6.57 8.17 -3.11
C ILE A 8 -7.53 7.11 -3.67
N GLU A 9 -8.73 7.51 -4.07
CA GLU A 9 -9.70 6.62 -4.69
C GLU A 9 -9.20 6.05 -6.02
N LEU A 10 -8.54 6.87 -6.84
CA LEU A 10 -7.93 6.40 -8.09
C LEU A 10 -6.80 5.40 -7.81
N ALA A 11 -5.98 5.67 -6.79
CA ALA A 11 -4.94 4.74 -6.37
C ALA A 11 -5.54 3.40 -5.94
N ALA A 12 -6.63 3.42 -5.20
CA ALA A 12 -7.33 2.21 -4.78
C ALA A 12 -7.79 1.38 -6.00
N LYS A 13 -8.32 2.03 -7.02
CA LYS A 13 -8.73 1.34 -8.25
C LYS A 13 -7.55 0.73 -9.00
N ARG A 14 -6.43 1.45 -9.10
CA ARG A 14 -5.22 0.93 -9.74
C ARG A 14 -4.68 -0.31 -9.03
N LEU A 15 -4.79 -0.33 -7.70
CA LEU A 15 -4.23 -1.39 -6.86
C LEU A 15 -5.12 -2.64 -6.79
N GLU A 16 -6.41 -2.49 -7.03
CA GLU A 16 -7.40 -3.55 -6.86
C GLU A 16 -6.99 -4.90 -7.45
N PRO A 17 -6.47 -4.99 -8.70
CA PRO A 17 -6.05 -6.28 -9.26
C PRO A 17 -4.70 -6.78 -8.77
N THR A 18 -3.93 -5.97 -8.06
CA THR A 18 -2.55 -6.28 -7.72
C THR A 18 -2.36 -6.67 -6.26
N ILE A 19 -3.03 -6.00 -5.33
CA ILE A 19 -2.81 -6.19 -3.90
C ILE A 19 -3.89 -7.05 -3.26
N HIS A 20 -3.57 -7.59 -2.08
CA HIS A 20 -4.57 -8.20 -1.21
C HIS A 20 -5.31 -7.12 -0.43
N ARG A 21 -6.62 -7.26 -0.32
CA ARG A 21 -7.41 -6.40 0.54
C ARG A 21 -7.29 -6.94 1.97
N THR A 22 -6.33 -6.42 2.71
CA THR A 22 -6.04 -6.88 4.06
C THR A 22 -7.15 -6.50 5.04
N LYS A 23 -7.29 -7.30 6.09
CA LYS A 23 -8.31 -7.08 7.12
C LYS A 23 -7.97 -5.91 8.01
N ILE A 24 -9.02 -5.29 8.57
CA ILE A 24 -8.91 -4.34 9.66
C ILE A 24 -9.66 -4.96 10.84
N GLU A 25 -8.97 -5.14 11.96
CA GLU A 25 -9.56 -5.72 13.16
C GLU A 25 -9.27 -4.84 14.38
N SER A 26 -10.22 -4.79 15.32
CA SER A 26 -10.01 -4.08 16.58
C SER A 26 -9.02 -4.83 17.44
N SER A 27 -8.19 -4.09 18.18
CA SER A 27 -7.26 -4.67 19.15
C SER A 27 -7.69 -4.30 20.55
N LYS A 28 -8.12 -5.30 21.33
CA LYS A 28 -8.47 -5.09 22.73
C LYS A 28 -7.24 -4.69 23.54
N THR A 29 -6.11 -5.35 23.31
CA THR A 29 -4.86 -5.08 24.02
C THR A 29 -4.42 -3.63 23.87
N PHE A 30 -4.29 -3.15 22.64
CA PHE A 30 -3.86 -1.77 22.40
C PHE A 30 -4.93 -0.75 22.79
N SER A 31 -6.19 -1.10 22.66
CA SER A 31 -7.29 -0.23 23.09
C SER A 31 -7.26 -0.05 24.61
N ASP A 32 -7.03 -1.13 25.38
CA ASP A 32 -6.92 -1.06 26.83
C ASP A 32 -5.69 -0.26 27.27
N MET A 33 -4.57 -0.38 26.57
CA MET A 33 -3.34 0.33 26.90
C MET A 33 -3.45 1.83 26.67
N THR A 34 -4.21 2.27 25.67
CA THR A 34 -4.26 3.67 25.25
C THR A 34 -5.51 4.40 25.70
N GLY A 35 -6.54 3.69 26.13
CA GLY A 35 -7.84 4.29 26.48
C GLY A 35 -8.68 4.68 25.26
N GLY A 36 -8.24 4.36 24.05
CA GLY A 36 -8.95 4.63 22.81
C GLY A 36 -9.41 3.38 22.11
N GLU A 37 -10.02 3.53 20.93
CA GLU A 37 -10.38 2.42 20.07
C GLU A 37 -9.27 2.26 19.00
N ILE A 38 -8.52 1.16 19.09
CA ILE A 38 -7.40 0.88 18.19
C ILE A 38 -7.78 -0.25 17.22
N TYR A 39 -7.61 0.02 15.95
CA TYR A 39 -7.81 -0.95 14.88
C TYR A 39 -6.49 -1.20 14.19
N LEU A 40 -6.24 -2.46 13.82
CA LEU A 40 -5.02 -2.86 13.12
C LEU A 40 -5.37 -3.30 11.71
N LYS A 41 -4.68 -2.75 10.72
CA LYS A 41 -4.75 -3.21 9.34
C LYS A 41 -3.56 -4.14 9.07
N PHE A 42 -3.86 -5.41 8.76
CA PHE A 42 -2.84 -6.46 8.68
C PHE A 42 -2.06 -6.42 7.37
N GLU A 43 -1.22 -5.40 7.18
CA GLU A 43 -0.38 -5.29 5.98
C GLU A 43 0.79 -6.28 5.97
N ASN A 44 1.06 -6.97 7.08
CA ASN A 44 1.95 -8.12 7.10
C ASN A 44 1.40 -9.31 6.29
N GLN A 45 0.10 -9.31 6.01
CA GLN A 45 -0.57 -10.32 5.17
C GLN A 45 -0.65 -9.89 3.70
N GLN A 46 -0.07 -8.75 3.35
CA GLN A 46 0.03 -8.29 1.97
C GLN A 46 0.99 -9.19 1.18
N LYS A 47 0.95 -9.14 -0.16
CA LYS A 47 1.73 -10.02 -1.04
C LYS A 47 3.22 -10.04 -0.75
N THR A 48 3.79 -8.90 -0.36
CA THR A 48 5.21 -8.79 -0.04
C THR A 48 5.48 -8.78 1.46
N GLY A 49 4.46 -8.97 2.29
CA GLY A 49 4.58 -8.96 3.75
C GLY A 49 4.64 -7.56 4.36
N SER A 50 4.43 -6.50 3.57
CA SER A 50 4.41 -5.13 4.09
C SER A 50 3.50 -4.23 3.24
N PHE A 51 3.27 -3.00 3.72
CA PHE A 51 2.42 -2.03 3.04
C PHE A 51 3.09 -1.41 1.79
N LYS A 52 4.38 -1.57 1.59
CA LYS A 52 5.12 -0.85 0.53
C LYS A 52 4.71 -1.23 -0.89
N ILE A 53 4.14 -2.40 -1.09
CA ILE A 53 3.61 -2.79 -2.39
C ILE A 53 2.53 -1.82 -2.88
N ARG A 54 1.77 -1.20 -1.99
CA ARG A 54 0.74 -0.23 -2.36
C ARG A 54 1.33 0.97 -3.09
N GLY A 55 2.33 1.61 -2.48
CA GLY A 55 3.00 2.77 -3.08
C GLY A 55 3.76 2.42 -4.35
N ALA A 56 4.53 1.33 -4.32
CA ALA A 56 5.31 0.88 -5.46
C ALA A 56 4.41 0.54 -6.66
N SER A 57 3.39 -0.27 -6.46
CA SER A 57 2.48 -0.67 -7.54
C SER A 57 1.69 0.52 -8.09
N ASN A 58 1.21 1.41 -7.22
CA ASN A 58 0.47 2.58 -7.65
C ASN A 58 1.35 3.52 -8.49
N LYS A 59 2.58 3.78 -8.04
CA LYS A 59 3.50 4.66 -8.76
C LYS A 59 3.85 4.10 -10.13
N ILE A 60 4.20 2.83 -10.20
CA ILE A 60 4.57 2.18 -11.45
C ILE A 60 3.37 2.13 -12.40
N ALA A 61 2.20 1.72 -11.91
CA ALA A 61 0.99 1.67 -12.72
C ALA A 61 0.64 3.05 -13.29
N ALA A 62 0.75 4.11 -12.48
CA ALA A 62 0.47 5.46 -12.93
C ALA A 62 1.44 5.92 -14.02
N LEU A 63 2.73 5.58 -13.90
CA LEU A 63 3.74 5.92 -14.91
C LEU A 63 3.52 5.14 -16.21
N VAL A 64 3.13 3.88 -16.12
CA VAL A 64 2.81 3.05 -17.29
C VAL A 64 1.57 3.60 -18.01
N GLU A 65 0.52 3.98 -17.28
CA GLU A 65 -0.68 4.59 -17.85
C GLU A 65 -0.36 5.86 -18.64
N ARG A 66 0.62 6.63 -18.20
CA ARG A 66 1.06 7.85 -18.89
C ARG A 66 2.08 7.60 -20.00
N GLY A 67 2.51 6.37 -20.19
CA GLY A 67 3.50 6.01 -21.18
C GLY A 67 4.90 6.52 -20.88
N GLU A 68 5.19 6.85 -19.62
CA GLU A 68 6.47 7.44 -19.23
C GLU A 68 7.57 6.40 -19.00
N ILE A 69 7.22 5.15 -18.67
CA ILE A 69 8.19 4.09 -18.41
C ILE A 69 7.74 2.77 -19.00
N THR A 70 8.73 1.91 -19.31
CA THR A 70 8.50 0.52 -19.69
C THR A 70 9.19 -0.45 -18.74
N SER A 71 10.09 0.08 -17.88
CA SER A 71 10.80 -0.72 -16.88
C SER A 71 11.10 0.15 -15.66
N ALA A 72 11.41 -0.51 -14.54
CA ALA A 72 11.71 0.17 -13.29
C ALA A 72 12.93 -0.45 -12.62
N VAL A 73 13.70 0.39 -11.90
CA VAL A 73 14.82 -0.04 -11.08
C VAL A 73 14.59 0.46 -9.66
N ALA A 74 14.81 -0.42 -8.69
CA ALA A 74 14.71 -0.06 -7.28
C ALA A 74 16.05 -0.24 -6.57
N SER A 75 16.36 0.67 -5.65
CA SER A 75 17.50 0.57 -4.77
C SER A 75 16.99 0.44 -3.34
N SER A 76 16.84 -0.79 -2.87
CA SER A 76 16.28 -1.10 -1.56
C SER A 76 16.77 -2.47 -1.12
N ALA A 77 16.93 -2.63 0.20
CA ALA A 77 17.38 -3.88 0.79
C ALA A 77 16.22 -4.81 1.20
N GLY A 78 14.98 -4.48 0.88
CA GLY A 78 13.88 -5.28 1.39
C GLY A 78 12.54 -5.06 0.72
N ASN A 79 11.52 -4.81 1.51
CA ASN A 79 10.12 -4.83 1.09
C ASN A 79 9.76 -3.89 -0.06
N HIS A 80 10.41 -2.73 -0.16
CA HIS A 80 10.15 -1.81 -1.26
C HIS A 80 10.59 -2.41 -2.60
N ALA A 81 11.79 -3.04 -2.64
CA ALA A 81 12.28 -3.68 -3.85
C ALA A 81 11.34 -4.82 -4.29
N GLN A 82 10.80 -5.59 -3.33
CA GLN A 82 9.82 -6.64 -3.61
C GLN A 82 8.54 -6.05 -4.21
N GLY A 83 8.08 -4.90 -3.70
CA GLY A 83 6.92 -4.22 -4.25
C GLY A 83 7.12 -3.74 -5.68
N VAL A 84 8.33 -3.30 -6.04
CA VAL A 84 8.66 -2.90 -7.40
C VAL A 84 8.69 -4.10 -8.35
N ALA A 85 9.19 -5.21 -7.88
CA ALA A 85 9.22 -6.44 -8.67
C ALA A 85 7.81 -6.97 -8.93
#